data_9a5b65c1b28f9fff086b61f18ef12925
#
_entry.id   9a5b65c1b28f9fff086b61f18ef12925
#
_cell.length_a   1.000
_cell.length_b   1.000
_cell.length_c   1.000
_cell.angle_alpha   90.00
_cell.angle_beta   90.00
_cell.angle_gamma   90.00
#
_symmetry.space_group_name_H-M   'P 1'
#
loop_
_entity.id
_entity.type
_entity.pdbx_description
1 polymer ?
#
loop_
_entity_poly.entity_id
_entity_poly.type
_entity_poly.pdbx_seq_one_letter_code
_entity_poly.pdbx_strand_id
1 'polypeptide(L)'
;MASGMNKGWKIALSAGAALGIAGAALAQDAPEENAPVSSGINSTTALHLPSNPELFGTTLPTEVKATAIVNGSVITQTDIDQRLALLAIANGGKIPGDQMLALRQQVLRNLIDETLEIQAAKTEDIKVTAADIDKTVVRVAANVKQTPDQMAAYLTAHGSSIRSIRRQIEGEIAWSKLQRAKIENNVSVGDDEVKAVIAKMTASKGSEEYRVGEIFLSAAPGNEATTQANAAKILAALRQGGSFVGYARQYSEASTAAVGGDLGWVRPEQLPEQLATVVRSLPPGSVSEPITVPGGVSIIAVQDTRKILTADPRSAVLNLKQVSIAFPKGTTRAQAEPTVQKFAAAVTNVGGCGGADKLAAAFKGDVVSSDQVKLRDLPAALQEMMLPMQVGQATRPFGSIEEGVRTLVICGRDEVDPTEPSFDQVYAQLNEARTNTRARRYLRDLRRDAVIDFR
;
A
#
# COMPACT_ATOMS: atom_id res chain seq x y z
N MET A 1 22.85 21.27 -20.03
CA MET A 1 22.24 21.77 -18.79
C MET A 1 21.02 20.91 -18.52
N ALA A 2 21.23 19.80 -17.84
CA ALA A 2 20.17 18.89 -17.40
C ALA A 2 20.40 18.64 -15.92
N SER A 3 19.65 19.34 -15.08
CA SER A 3 19.65 19.11 -13.64
C SER A 3 18.27 19.46 -13.12
N GLY A 4 17.62 18.50 -12.47
CA GLY A 4 16.62 18.76 -11.47
C GLY A 4 15.17 18.38 -11.83
N MET A 5 14.87 17.11 -11.99
CA MET A 5 13.49 16.65 -11.80
C MET A 5 13.49 15.23 -11.21
N ASN A 6 13.82 15.18 -9.92
CA ASN A 6 13.70 13.94 -9.16
C ASN A 6 13.09 14.25 -7.79
N LYS A 7 11.79 14.60 -7.76
CA LYS A 7 11.01 14.65 -6.51
C LYS A 7 9.55 14.32 -6.79
N GLY A 8 9.13 13.15 -6.35
CA GLY A 8 7.79 12.95 -5.84
C GLY A 8 6.73 12.44 -6.81
N TRP A 9 6.96 11.37 -7.56
CA TRP A 9 5.86 10.62 -8.15
C TRP A 9 5.35 9.57 -7.14
N LYS A 10 4.59 10.04 -6.18
CA LYS A 10 3.68 9.16 -5.43
C LYS A 10 2.32 9.30 -6.09
N ILE A 11 2.07 8.48 -7.09
CA ILE A 11 0.70 8.26 -7.57
C ILE A 11 0.00 7.56 -6.41
N ALA A 12 -0.90 8.26 -5.74
CA ALA A 12 -1.92 7.63 -4.94
C ALA A 12 -2.90 6.94 -5.90
N LEU A 13 -2.45 5.86 -6.51
CA LEU A 13 -3.35 4.83 -6.98
C LEU A 13 -3.85 4.18 -5.70
N SER A 14 -5.07 4.54 -5.29
CA SER A 14 -5.84 3.76 -4.35
C SER A 14 -6.05 2.40 -5.00
N ALA A 15 -5.05 1.54 -4.86
CA ALA A 15 -5.18 0.14 -5.18
C ALA A 15 -6.24 -0.39 -4.21
N GLY A 16 -7.43 -0.62 -4.72
CA GLY A 16 -8.38 -1.49 -4.07
C GLY A 16 -7.65 -2.80 -3.81
N ALA A 17 -7.28 -3.04 -2.56
CA ALA A 17 -6.58 -4.23 -2.14
C ALA A 17 -7.51 -5.43 -2.32
N ALA A 18 -7.44 -6.09 -3.46
CA ALA A 18 -8.00 -7.40 -3.64
C ALA A 18 -7.10 -8.42 -2.95
N LEU A 19 -7.47 -8.79 -1.75
CA LEU A 19 -6.90 -9.90 -1.00
C LEU A 19 -7.26 -11.22 -1.67
N GLY A 20 -6.31 -11.84 -2.34
CA GLY A 20 -6.41 -13.20 -2.84
C GLY A 20 -5.97 -14.21 -1.78
N ILE A 21 -6.85 -15.12 -1.44
CA ILE A 21 -6.59 -16.27 -0.57
C ILE A 21 -5.98 -17.40 -1.41
N ALA A 22 -4.86 -17.95 -0.92
CA ALA A 22 -4.19 -19.09 -1.50
C ALA A 22 -5.03 -20.38 -1.32
N GLY A 23 -5.22 -21.12 -2.41
CA GLY A 23 -5.65 -22.51 -2.39
C GLY A 23 -4.54 -23.37 -2.95
N ALA A 24 -4.06 -24.32 -2.15
CA ALA A 24 -3.14 -25.34 -2.58
C ALA A 24 -3.86 -26.38 -3.44
N ALA A 25 -3.29 -26.76 -4.57
CA ALA A 25 -3.71 -27.93 -5.32
C ALA A 25 -2.50 -28.77 -5.71
N LEU A 26 -2.63 -30.03 -5.42
CA LEU A 26 -1.68 -31.13 -5.62
C LEU A 26 -1.44 -31.39 -7.11
N ALA A 27 -0.19 -31.72 -7.42
CA ALA A 27 0.23 -32.27 -8.69
C ALA A 27 -0.22 -33.73 -8.85
N GLN A 28 -0.66 -34.12 -10.03
CA GLN A 28 -0.65 -35.48 -10.48
C GLN A 28 -0.21 -35.55 -11.95
N ASP A 29 0.80 -36.36 -12.16
CA ASP A 29 1.36 -36.76 -13.43
C ASP A 29 0.35 -37.62 -14.26
N ALA A 30 0.37 -37.46 -15.58
CA ALA A 30 -0.03 -38.48 -16.52
C ALA A 30 0.58 -38.23 -17.92
N PRO A 31 0.76 -39.28 -18.73
CA PRO A 31 1.91 -39.40 -19.62
C PRO A 31 1.67 -38.94 -21.05
N GLU A 32 2.78 -38.73 -21.75
CA GLU A 32 2.89 -38.45 -23.20
C GLU A 32 2.28 -39.58 -24.03
N GLU A 33 1.50 -39.24 -25.04
CA GLU A 33 1.15 -40.12 -26.13
C GLU A 33 1.36 -39.42 -27.48
N ASN A 34 2.29 -39.97 -28.25
CA ASN A 34 2.63 -39.59 -29.59
C ASN A 34 1.50 -39.92 -30.60
N ALA A 35 1.15 -38.99 -31.46
CA ALA A 35 0.37 -39.27 -32.67
C ALA A 35 0.89 -38.47 -33.88
N PRO A 36 0.72 -39.02 -35.07
CA PRO A 36 1.66 -38.84 -36.17
C PRO A 36 1.37 -37.65 -37.08
N VAL A 37 2.44 -37.15 -37.66
CA VAL A 37 2.49 -36.07 -38.66
C VAL A 37 1.74 -36.47 -39.94
N SER A 38 0.67 -35.74 -40.24
CA SER A 38 -0.01 -35.83 -41.53
C SER A 38 0.56 -34.83 -42.49
N SER A 39 1.18 -35.33 -43.55
CA SER A 39 1.69 -34.57 -44.67
C SER A 39 0.53 -33.98 -45.50
N GLY A 40 0.40 -32.70 -45.54
CA GLY A 40 -0.64 -31.99 -46.30
C GLY A 40 -0.10 -30.84 -47.16
N ILE A 41 0.12 -31.13 -48.42
CA ILE A 41 -0.04 -30.25 -49.61
C ILE A 41 0.71 -28.90 -49.60
N ASN A 42 1.77 -28.84 -50.38
CA ASN A 42 2.50 -27.65 -50.80
C ASN A 42 1.62 -26.70 -51.62
N SER A 43 0.99 -25.73 -50.99
CA SER A 43 0.28 -24.62 -51.67
C SER A 43 1.17 -23.43 -51.99
N THR A 44 2.50 -23.56 -51.91
CA THR A 44 3.45 -22.47 -52.13
C THR A 44 3.80 -22.23 -53.60
N THR A 45 3.35 -23.11 -54.52
CA THR A 45 3.70 -23.01 -55.94
C THR A 45 2.91 -21.93 -56.71
N ALA A 46 1.84 -21.38 -56.10
CA ALA A 46 1.03 -20.32 -56.71
C ALA A 46 1.50 -18.90 -56.32
N LEU A 47 2.38 -18.79 -55.32
CA LEU A 47 2.94 -17.50 -54.88
C LEU A 47 4.36 -17.39 -55.46
N HIS A 48 4.59 -16.47 -56.37
CA HIS A 48 5.93 -16.16 -56.90
C HIS A 48 6.74 -15.45 -55.83
N LEU A 49 7.16 -16.16 -54.80
CA LEU A 49 7.96 -15.63 -53.72
C LEU A 49 9.44 -15.63 -54.13
N PRO A 50 10.18 -14.53 -53.93
CA PRO A 50 11.62 -14.51 -54.13
C PRO A 50 12.29 -15.50 -53.18
N SER A 51 13.32 -16.18 -53.66
CA SER A 51 14.10 -17.17 -52.90
C SER A 51 14.87 -16.55 -51.70
N ASN A 52 14.95 -15.24 -51.64
CA ASN A 52 15.59 -14.49 -50.53
C ASN A 52 14.84 -13.15 -50.35
N PRO A 53 13.72 -13.13 -49.63
CA PRO A 53 12.94 -11.91 -49.40
C PRO A 53 13.68 -10.95 -48.48
N GLU A 54 14.04 -9.75 -48.97
CA GLU A 54 14.44 -8.65 -48.09
C GLU A 54 13.22 -8.08 -47.41
N LEU A 55 13.23 -8.07 -46.06
CA LEU A 55 12.19 -7.47 -45.24
C LEU A 55 12.41 -5.95 -45.17
N PHE A 56 11.57 -5.20 -45.87
CA PHE A 56 11.54 -3.74 -45.79
C PHE A 56 10.62 -3.32 -44.64
N GLY A 57 11.17 -2.62 -43.66
CA GLY A 57 10.43 -2.09 -42.51
C GLY A 57 11.11 -2.43 -41.18
N THR A 58 10.75 -1.68 -40.13
CA THR A 58 11.12 -2.00 -38.75
C THR A 58 10.65 -3.41 -38.42
N THR A 59 11.51 -4.20 -37.78
CA THR A 59 11.21 -5.56 -37.31
C THR A 59 9.77 -5.63 -36.78
N LEU A 60 8.96 -6.48 -37.46
CA LEU A 60 7.63 -6.79 -36.96
C LEU A 60 7.76 -7.20 -35.49
N PRO A 61 6.88 -6.72 -34.60
CA PRO A 61 6.94 -7.12 -33.23
C PRO A 61 6.91 -8.65 -33.19
N THR A 62 7.91 -9.20 -32.55
CA THR A 62 8.05 -10.62 -32.23
C THR A 62 6.70 -11.16 -31.77
N GLU A 63 6.34 -12.37 -32.16
CA GLU A 63 5.09 -13.06 -31.85
C GLU A 63 4.47 -12.62 -30.52
N VAL A 64 3.25 -12.09 -30.60
CA VAL A 64 2.49 -11.72 -29.38
C VAL A 64 2.10 -13.02 -28.67
N LYS A 65 2.97 -13.47 -27.77
CA LYS A 65 2.75 -14.70 -27.02
C LYS A 65 1.57 -14.51 -26.07
N ALA A 66 0.50 -15.27 -26.29
CA ALA A 66 -0.60 -15.37 -25.34
C ALA A 66 -0.06 -15.97 -24.04
N THR A 67 -0.42 -15.40 -22.91
CA THR A 67 -0.09 -15.94 -21.57
C THR A 67 -1.31 -16.54 -20.91
N ALA A 68 -2.49 -15.97 -21.16
CA ALA A 68 -3.76 -16.53 -20.74
C ALA A 68 -4.88 -16.14 -21.72
N ILE A 69 -5.91 -16.98 -21.80
CA ILE A 69 -7.15 -16.70 -22.54
C ILE A 69 -8.30 -16.82 -21.56
N VAL A 70 -9.07 -15.74 -21.39
CA VAL A 70 -10.17 -15.64 -20.44
C VAL A 70 -11.48 -15.49 -21.21
N ASN A 71 -12.30 -16.54 -21.26
CA ASN A 71 -13.54 -16.57 -22.04
C ASN A 71 -13.34 -16.07 -23.47
N GLY A 72 -12.25 -16.47 -24.14
CA GLY A 72 -11.88 -16.04 -25.48
C GLY A 72 -11.12 -14.71 -25.57
N SER A 73 -10.98 -13.93 -24.52
CA SER A 73 -10.17 -12.71 -24.46
C SER A 73 -8.72 -13.03 -24.16
N VAL A 74 -7.79 -12.58 -25.01
CA VAL A 74 -6.36 -12.87 -24.89
C VAL A 74 -5.67 -11.86 -23.97
N ILE A 75 -4.91 -12.37 -23.00
CA ILE A 75 -3.94 -11.61 -22.20
C ILE A 75 -2.55 -12.00 -22.67
N THR A 76 -1.77 -11.01 -23.10
CA THR A 76 -0.46 -11.22 -23.69
C THR A 76 0.67 -10.98 -22.71
N GLN A 77 1.86 -11.49 -23.02
CA GLN A 77 3.09 -11.19 -22.32
C GLN A 77 3.35 -9.67 -22.25
N THR A 78 3.07 -8.96 -23.35
CA THR A 78 3.20 -7.50 -23.43
C THR A 78 2.28 -6.78 -22.45
N ASP A 79 1.04 -7.25 -22.26
CA ASP A 79 0.11 -6.65 -21.28
C ASP A 79 0.67 -6.76 -19.86
N ILE A 80 1.27 -7.92 -19.54
CA ILE A 80 1.92 -8.14 -18.23
C ILE A 80 3.13 -7.20 -18.07
N ASP A 81 4.02 -7.15 -19.07
CA ASP A 81 5.24 -6.33 -19.02
C ASP A 81 4.91 -4.84 -18.88
N GLN A 82 3.95 -4.35 -19.63
CA GLN A 82 3.49 -2.96 -19.54
C GLN A 82 2.86 -2.65 -18.17
N ARG A 83 2.12 -3.57 -17.58
CA ARG A 83 1.54 -3.41 -16.23
C ARG A 83 2.63 -3.45 -15.15
N LEU A 84 3.65 -4.30 -15.30
CA LEU A 84 4.83 -4.31 -14.43
C LEU A 84 5.60 -3.00 -14.51
N ALA A 85 5.76 -2.45 -15.71
CA ALA A 85 6.39 -1.15 -15.89
C ALA A 85 5.60 -0.02 -15.18
N LEU A 86 4.27 -0.03 -15.22
CA LEU A 86 3.44 0.91 -14.44
C LEU A 86 3.71 0.79 -12.95
N LEU A 87 3.80 -0.42 -12.41
CA LEU A 87 4.11 -0.64 -11.00
C LEU A 87 5.52 -0.17 -10.64
N ALA A 88 6.49 -0.41 -11.52
CA ALA A 88 7.85 0.09 -11.35
C ALA A 88 7.89 1.62 -11.29
N ILE A 89 7.20 2.29 -12.22
CA ILE A 89 7.08 3.75 -12.25
C ILE A 89 6.49 4.27 -10.94
N ALA A 90 5.39 3.66 -10.46
CA ALA A 90 4.73 4.05 -9.22
C ALA A 90 5.61 3.88 -7.98
N ASN A 91 6.53 2.91 -7.99
CA ASN A 91 7.46 2.60 -6.90
C ASN A 91 8.85 3.23 -7.06
N GLY A 92 9.00 4.26 -7.90
CA GLY A 92 10.27 4.96 -8.08
C GLY A 92 11.27 4.26 -9.00
N GLY A 93 10.80 3.38 -9.89
CA GLY A 93 11.56 2.83 -11.02
C GLY A 93 12.31 1.53 -10.76
N LYS A 94 12.24 0.93 -9.57
CA LYS A 94 12.95 -0.33 -9.25
C LYS A 94 12.03 -1.37 -8.64
N ILE A 95 12.02 -2.54 -9.23
CA ILE A 95 11.45 -3.76 -8.64
C ILE A 95 12.62 -4.69 -8.31
N PRO A 96 12.76 -5.17 -7.06
CA PRO A 96 13.78 -6.15 -6.70
C PRO A 96 13.61 -7.43 -7.53
N GLY A 97 14.74 -7.99 -8.00
CA GLY A 97 14.71 -9.15 -8.91
C GLY A 97 14.10 -10.41 -8.28
N ASP A 98 14.28 -10.58 -6.98
CA ASP A 98 13.72 -11.66 -6.17
C ASP A 98 12.19 -11.62 -6.08
N GLN A 99 11.57 -10.43 -6.22
CA GLN A 99 10.12 -10.23 -6.18
C GLN A 99 9.47 -10.29 -7.57
N MET A 100 10.25 -10.24 -8.64
CA MET A 100 9.76 -10.10 -10.01
C MET A 100 8.80 -11.24 -10.41
N LEU A 101 9.14 -12.50 -10.08
CA LEU A 101 8.30 -13.65 -10.44
C LEU A 101 6.93 -13.60 -9.73
N ALA A 102 6.93 -13.33 -8.43
CA ALA A 102 5.70 -13.22 -7.65
C ALA A 102 4.82 -12.06 -8.14
N LEU A 103 5.46 -10.92 -8.45
CA LEU A 103 4.76 -9.74 -8.96
C LEU A 103 4.17 -10.00 -10.36
N ARG A 104 4.89 -10.71 -11.23
CA ARG A 104 4.39 -11.12 -12.56
C ARG A 104 3.14 -11.99 -12.45
N GLN A 105 3.13 -12.96 -11.56
CA GLN A 105 1.95 -13.79 -11.28
C GLN A 105 0.79 -12.96 -10.72
N GLN A 106 1.08 -12.00 -9.85
CA GLN A 106 0.05 -11.10 -9.31
C GLN A 106 -0.55 -10.20 -10.40
N VAL A 107 0.28 -9.65 -11.28
CA VAL A 107 -0.17 -8.85 -12.44
C VAL A 107 -1.04 -9.68 -13.37
N LEU A 108 -0.66 -10.92 -13.64
CA LEU A 108 -1.49 -11.82 -14.48
C LEU A 108 -2.85 -12.06 -13.83
N ARG A 109 -2.91 -12.34 -12.52
CA ARG A 109 -4.18 -12.49 -11.79
C ARG A 109 -5.04 -11.22 -11.90
N ASN A 110 -4.43 -10.05 -11.71
CA ASN A 110 -5.16 -8.77 -11.80
C ASN A 110 -5.71 -8.52 -13.21
N LEU A 111 -4.96 -8.87 -14.27
CA LEU A 111 -5.42 -8.73 -15.66
C LEU A 111 -6.55 -9.72 -15.99
N ILE A 112 -6.54 -10.92 -15.39
CA ILE A 112 -7.65 -11.89 -15.48
C ILE A 112 -8.89 -11.29 -14.83
N ASP A 113 -8.77 -10.77 -13.61
CA ASP A 113 -9.89 -10.14 -12.88
C ASP A 113 -10.48 -8.96 -13.66
N GLU A 114 -9.64 -8.04 -14.10
CA GLU A 114 -10.02 -6.90 -14.92
C GLU A 114 -10.79 -7.34 -16.19
N THR A 115 -10.33 -8.42 -16.82
CA THR A 115 -11.01 -8.98 -17.99
C THR A 115 -12.39 -9.51 -17.64
N LEU A 116 -12.52 -10.24 -16.52
CA LEU A 116 -13.78 -10.78 -16.04
C LEU A 116 -14.76 -9.67 -15.61
N GLU A 117 -14.26 -8.63 -14.96
CA GLU A 117 -15.04 -7.46 -14.56
C GLU A 117 -15.64 -6.73 -15.77
N ILE A 118 -14.84 -6.51 -16.81
CA ILE A 118 -15.30 -5.90 -18.07
C ILE A 118 -16.33 -6.80 -18.76
N GLN A 119 -16.08 -8.11 -18.83
CA GLN A 119 -17.01 -9.06 -19.46
C GLN A 119 -18.33 -9.13 -18.68
N ALA A 120 -18.28 -9.21 -17.36
CA ALA A 120 -19.46 -9.24 -16.51
C ALA A 120 -20.30 -7.96 -16.63
N ALA A 121 -19.65 -6.78 -16.66
CA ALA A 121 -20.35 -5.52 -16.89
C ALA A 121 -21.03 -5.51 -18.27
N LYS A 122 -20.35 -6.00 -19.31
CA LYS A 122 -20.90 -6.11 -20.67
C LYS A 122 -22.10 -7.06 -20.73
N THR A 123 -22.07 -8.19 -20.03
CA THR A 123 -23.18 -9.15 -19.93
C THR A 123 -24.41 -8.53 -19.27
N GLU A 124 -24.22 -7.58 -18.38
CA GLU A 124 -25.30 -6.83 -17.71
C GLU A 124 -25.67 -5.53 -18.42
N ASP A 125 -25.34 -5.38 -19.70
CA ASP A 125 -25.57 -4.19 -20.52
C ASP A 125 -25.00 -2.88 -19.92
N ILE A 126 -24.05 -2.98 -19.03
CA ILE A 126 -23.36 -1.84 -18.43
C ILE A 126 -22.29 -1.34 -19.38
N LYS A 127 -22.51 -0.14 -19.92
CA LYS A 127 -21.61 0.47 -20.90
C LYS A 127 -20.57 1.35 -20.22
N VAL A 128 -19.30 1.11 -20.56
CA VAL A 128 -18.20 2.03 -20.29
C VAL A 128 -17.88 2.74 -21.62
N THR A 129 -18.09 4.04 -21.65
CA THR A 129 -17.86 4.80 -22.88
C THR A 129 -16.41 5.28 -22.98
N ALA A 130 -15.94 5.50 -24.22
CA ALA A 130 -14.62 6.11 -24.44
C ALA A 130 -14.49 7.46 -23.73
N ALA A 131 -15.56 8.24 -23.67
CA ALA A 131 -15.59 9.53 -22.97
C ALA A 131 -15.42 9.38 -21.45
N ASP A 132 -15.97 8.32 -20.82
CA ASP A 132 -15.76 8.03 -19.40
C ASP A 132 -14.27 7.74 -19.13
N ILE A 133 -13.64 6.95 -20.00
CA ILE A 133 -12.23 6.60 -19.92
C ILE A 133 -11.36 7.84 -20.12
N ASP A 134 -11.61 8.62 -21.19
CA ASP A 134 -10.85 9.83 -21.51
C ASP A 134 -10.90 10.86 -20.39
N LYS A 135 -12.08 11.10 -19.81
CA LYS A 135 -12.24 11.98 -18.65
C LYS A 135 -11.39 11.52 -17.46
N THR A 136 -11.31 10.22 -17.23
CA THR A 136 -10.50 9.68 -16.13
C THR A 136 -9.01 9.76 -16.45
N VAL A 137 -8.60 9.51 -17.69
CA VAL A 137 -7.21 9.69 -18.15
C VAL A 137 -6.74 11.13 -17.95
N VAL A 138 -7.57 12.13 -18.32
CA VAL A 138 -7.26 13.55 -18.08
C VAL A 138 -7.03 13.84 -16.61
N ARG A 139 -7.90 13.31 -15.73
CA ARG A 139 -7.78 13.48 -14.29
C ARG A 139 -6.50 12.83 -13.73
N VAL A 140 -6.18 11.60 -14.19
CA VAL A 140 -4.96 10.89 -13.77
C VAL A 140 -3.71 11.67 -14.21
N ALA A 141 -3.67 12.16 -15.44
CA ALA A 141 -2.59 12.98 -15.96
C ALA A 141 -2.43 14.29 -15.15
N ALA A 142 -3.54 14.97 -14.83
CA ALA A 142 -3.53 16.19 -14.04
C ALA A 142 -2.98 15.97 -12.62
N ASN A 143 -3.27 14.82 -11.98
CA ASN A 143 -2.74 14.48 -10.65
C ASN A 143 -1.20 14.39 -10.62
N VAL A 144 -0.59 14.06 -11.76
CA VAL A 144 0.87 14.03 -11.91
C VAL A 144 1.41 15.27 -12.63
N LYS A 145 0.57 16.33 -12.76
CA LYS A 145 0.92 17.61 -13.39
C LYS A 145 1.37 17.46 -14.85
N GLN A 146 0.73 16.57 -15.60
CA GLN A 146 1.00 16.29 -17.02
C GLN A 146 -0.28 16.41 -17.84
N THR A 147 -0.13 16.62 -19.15
CA THR A 147 -1.21 16.38 -20.12
C THR A 147 -1.30 14.89 -20.45
N PRO A 148 -2.43 14.40 -20.97
CA PRO A 148 -2.54 13.02 -21.45
C PRO A 148 -1.43 12.61 -22.43
N ASP A 149 -1.04 13.50 -23.35
CA ASP A 149 0.02 13.23 -24.33
C ASP A 149 1.40 13.15 -23.68
N GLN A 150 1.70 14.05 -22.74
CA GLN A 150 2.95 14.00 -21.97
C GLN A 150 3.03 12.71 -21.14
N MET A 151 1.91 12.30 -20.51
CA MET A 151 1.83 11.05 -19.78
C MET A 151 2.03 9.86 -20.72
N ALA A 152 1.41 9.83 -21.91
CA ALA A 152 1.57 8.76 -22.88
C ALA A 152 3.03 8.62 -23.34
N ALA A 153 3.69 9.74 -23.66
CA ALA A 153 5.11 9.76 -24.03
C ALA A 153 6.01 9.26 -22.89
N TYR A 154 5.74 9.71 -21.67
CA TYR A 154 6.47 9.26 -20.47
C TYR A 154 6.35 7.75 -20.23
N LEU A 155 5.12 7.22 -20.32
CA LEU A 155 4.87 5.79 -20.17
C LEU A 155 5.60 4.94 -21.21
N THR A 156 5.57 5.38 -22.49
CA THR A 156 6.27 4.70 -23.57
C THR A 156 7.78 4.69 -23.35
N ALA A 157 8.36 5.80 -22.92
CA ALA A 157 9.79 5.89 -22.60
C ALA A 157 10.21 4.97 -21.42
N HIS A 158 9.27 4.57 -20.58
CA HIS A 158 9.52 3.71 -19.41
C HIS A 158 8.97 2.28 -19.57
N GLY A 159 8.72 1.83 -20.81
CA GLY A 159 8.33 0.45 -21.12
C GLY A 159 6.85 0.10 -20.86
N SER A 160 6.01 1.11 -20.67
CA SER A 160 4.56 0.93 -20.54
C SER A 160 3.81 1.58 -21.70
N SER A 161 2.49 1.71 -21.61
CA SER A 161 1.68 2.39 -22.61
C SER A 161 0.43 3.04 -22.01
N ILE A 162 -0.07 4.07 -22.69
CA ILE A 162 -1.36 4.68 -22.34
C ILE A 162 -2.52 3.67 -22.47
N ARG A 163 -2.39 2.69 -23.37
CA ARG A 163 -3.37 1.61 -23.54
C ARG A 163 -3.51 0.77 -22.28
N SER A 164 -2.40 0.46 -21.61
CA SER A 164 -2.42 -0.30 -20.35
C SER A 164 -3.19 0.45 -19.23
N ILE A 165 -2.99 1.78 -19.12
CA ILE A 165 -3.75 2.61 -18.19
C ILE A 165 -5.24 2.69 -18.56
N ARG A 166 -5.54 2.89 -19.86
CA ARG A 166 -6.92 2.97 -20.35
C ARG A 166 -7.69 1.69 -20.06
N ARG A 167 -7.08 0.54 -20.26
CA ARG A 167 -7.69 -0.76 -19.94
C ARG A 167 -7.94 -0.92 -18.44
N GLN A 168 -7.00 -0.51 -17.60
CA GLN A 168 -7.20 -0.51 -16.15
C GLN A 168 -8.38 0.38 -15.75
N ILE A 169 -8.43 1.60 -16.28
CA ILE A 169 -9.54 2.54 -16.02
C ILE A 169 -10.88 1.95 -16.51
N GLU A 170 -10.90 1.29 -17.66
CA GLU A 170 -12.08 0.60 -18.17
C GLU A 170 -12.59 -0.45 -17.19
N GLY A 171 -11.68 -1.32 -16.67
CA GLY A 171 -11.99 -2.33 -15.65
C GLY A 171 -12.52 -1.70 -14.38
N GLU A 172 -11.86 -0.68 -13.86
CA GLU A 172 -12.29 0.03 -12.63
C GLU A 172 -13.68 0.67 -12.78
N ILE A 173 -13.95 1.31 -13.92
CA ILE A 173 -15.28 1.90 -14.20
C ILE A 173 -16.34 0.80 -14.37
N ALA A 174 -16.01 -0.26 -15.11
CA ALA A 174 -16.91 -1.39 -15.34
C ALA A 174 -17.30 -2.03 -14.01
N TRP A 175 -16.29 -2.34 -13.18
CA TRP A 175 -16.49 -2.94 -11.87
C TRP A 175 -17.29 -2.04 -10.93
N SER A 176 -16.97 -0.75 -10.85
CA SER A 176 -17.71 0.20 -10.02
C SER A 176 -19.19 0.30 -10.43
N LYS A 177 -19.48 0.40 -11.74
CA LYS A 177 -20.86 0.43 -12.26
C LYS A 177 -21.58 -0.89 -11.98
N LEU A 178 -20.90 -2.03 -12.13
CA LEU A 178 -21.45 -3.37 -11.87
C LEU A 178 -21.76 -3.57 -10.39
N GLN A 179 -20.85 -3.17 -9.50
CA GLN A 179 -21.06 -3.20 -8.04
C GLN A 179 -22.32 -2.41 -7.66
N ARG A 180 -22.45 -1.20 -8.19
CA ARG A 180 -23.62 -0.37 -7.91
C ARG A 180 -24.92 -1.01 -8.41
N ALA A 181 -24.91 -1.55 -9.62
CA ALA A 181 -26.11 -2.14 -10.21
C ALA A 181 -26.53 -3.45 -9.54
N LYS A 182 -25.57 -4.33 -9.22
CA LYS A 182 -25.84 -5.73 -8.79
C LYS A 182 -25.66 -5.98 -7.30
N ILE A 183 -24.83 -5.21 -6.63
CA ILE A 183 -24.41 -5.50 -5.27
C ILE A 183 -24.98 -4.49 -4.29
N GLU A 184 -24.74 -3.21 -4.50
CA GLU A 184 -25.17 -2.15 -3.56
C GLU A 184 -26.68 -2.17 -3.32
N ASN A 185 -27.46 -2.30 -4.37
CA ASN A 185 -28.93 -2.35 -4.28
C ASN A 185 -29.48 -3.55 -3.48
N ASN A 186 -28.64 -4.58 -3.30
CA ASN A 186 -29.00 -5.80 -2.56
C ASN A 186 -28.33 -5.87 -1.18
N VAL A 187 -27.60 -4.83 -0.77
CA VAL A 187 -27.03 -4.70 0.56
C VAL A 187 -28.02 -3.91 1.42
N SER A 188 -28.37 -4.46 2.56
CA SER A 188 -29.16 -3.76 3.57
C SER A 188 -28.42 -3.79 4.91
N VAL A 189 -28.38 -2.66 5.57
CA VAL A 189 -27.91 -2.51 6.96
C VAL A 189 -29.11 -2.08 7.78
N GLY A 190 -29.45 -2.83 8.80
CA GLY A 190 -30.58 -2.50 9.68
C GLY A 190 -30.22 -1.39 10.67
N ASP A 191 -31.17 -0.49 10.96
CA ASP A 191 -30.99 0.58 11.95
C ASP A 191 -30.60 0.05 13.32
N ASP A 192 -31.19 -1.06 13.74
CA ASP A 192 -30.88 -1.68 15.05
C ASP A 192 -29.46 -2.23 15.10
N GLU A 193 -28.93 -2.69 13.98
CA GLU A 193 -27.55 -3.13 13.88
C GLU A 193 -26.57 -1.94 14.02
N VAL A 194 -26.87 -0.83 13.32
CA VAL A 194 -26.09 0.42 13.46
C VAL A 194 -26.10 0.90 14.92
N LYS A 195 -27.28 0.96 15.54
CA LYS A 195 -27.43 1.35 16.94
C LYS A 195 -26.67 0.41 17.88
N ALA A 196 -26.70 -0.91 17.62
CA ALA A 196 -25.96 -1.88 18.42
C ALA A 196 -24.44 -1.69 18.30
N VAL A 197 -23.93 -1.38 17.10
CA VAL A 197 -22.51 -1.07 16.90
C VAL A 197 -22.12 0.20 17.64
N ILE A 198 -22.92 1.28 17.53
CA ILE A 198 -22.67 2.53 18.25
C ILE A 198 -22.70 2.29 19.76
N ALA A 199 -23.71 1.59 20.27
CA ALA A 199 -23.81 1.27 21.69
C ALA A 199 -22.61 0.47 22.19
N LYS A 200 -22.11 -0.49 21.40
CA LYS A 200 -20.90 -1.27 21.71
C LYS A 200 -19.64 -0.39 21.71
N MET A 201 -19.52 0.55 20.77
CA MET A 201 -18.42 1.51 20.74
C MET A 201 -18.45 2.44 21.94
N THR A 202 -19.62 2.97 22.27
CA THR A 202 -19.83 3.85 23.43
C THR A 202 -19.57 3.11 24.75
N ALA A 203 -20.05 1.88 24.89
CA ALA A 203 -19.76 1.04 26.05
C ALA A 203 -18.28 0.70 26.21
N SER A 204 -17.53 0.73 25.09
CA SER A 204 -16.08 0.50 25.07
C SER A 204 -15.28 1.81 25.19
N LYS A 205 -15.93 2.96 25.44
CA LYS A 205 -15.25 4.25 25.59
C LYS A 205 -14.16 4.17 26.66
N GLY A 206 -12.96 4.63 26.31
CA GLY A 206 -11.80 4.60 27.18
C GLY A 206 -11.06 3.26 27.24
N SER A 207 -11.62 2.18 26.68
CA SER A 207 -10.88 0.91 26.52
C SER A 207 -9.75 1.06 25.53
N GLU A 208 -8.67 0.31 25.74
CA GLU A 208 -7.51 0.34 24.84
C GLU A 208 -7.71 -0.59 23.66
N GLU A 209 -7.38 -0.09 22.48
CA GLU A 209 -7.21 -0.85 21.23
C GLU A 209 -5.76 -0.78 20.81
N TYR A 210 -5.30 -1.88 20.25
CA TYR A 210 -3.93 -2.07 19.80
C TYR A 210 -3.93 -2.37 18.29
N ARG A 211 -3.08 -1.69 17.55
CA ARG A 211 -2.82 -2.06 16.16
C ARG A 211 -1.78 -3.15 16.15
N VAL A 212 -2.20 -4.35 15.77
CA VAL A 212 -1.41 -5.57 15.94
C VAL A 212 -1.08 -6.20 14.59
N GLY A 213 0.18 -6.59 14.43
CA GLY A 213 0.61 -7.50 13.38
C GLY A 213 0.94 -8.87 13.95
N GLU A 214 0.68 -9.95 13.20
CA GLU A 214 0.95 -11.33 13.60
C GLU A 214 1.75 -12.08 12.52
N ILE A 215 2.79 -12.79 12.94
CA ILE A 215 3.45 -13.84 12.18
C ILE A 215 3.15 -15.16 12.88
N PHE A 216 2.30 -15.99 12.29
CA PHE A 216 1.96 -17.30 12.83
C PHE A 216 2.66 -18.39 12.04
N LEU A 217 3.29 -19.32 12.75
CA LEU A 217 3.93 -20.52 12.23
C LEU A 217 3.23 -21.74 12.81
N SER A 218 2.66 -22.59 11.97
CA SER A 218 2.01 -23.80 12.43
C SER A 218 3.02 -24.81 12.99
N ALA A 219 2.62 -25.55 14.00
CA ALA A 219 3.41 -26.63 14.57
C ALA A 219 2.60 -27.92 14.54
N ALA A 220 3.05 -28.89 13.72
CA ALA A 220 2.54 -30.25 13.81
C ALA A 220 3.00 -30.91 15.12
N PRO A 221 2.22 -31.85 15.69
CA PRO A 221 2.64 -32.60 16.87
C PRO A 221 4.03 -33.23 16.70
N GLY A 222 4.94 -32.92 17.63
CA GLY A 222 6.33 -33.35 17.59
C GLY A 222 7.31 -32.39 16.88
N ASN A 223 6.83 -31.31 16.27
CA ASN A 223 7.65 -30.33 15.56
C ASN A 223 7.72 -28.95 16.28
N GLU A 224 7.15 -28.86 17.48
CA GLU A 224 7.03 -27.61 18.22
C GLU A 224 8.37 -26.92 18.45
N ALA A 225 9.40 -27.73 18.83
CA ALA A 225 10.74 -27.19 19.05
C ALA A 225 11.37 -26.59 17.77
N THR A 226 11.15 -27.23 16.64
CA THR A 226 11.64 -26.72 15.34
C THR A 226 10.93 -25.44 14.95
N THR A 227 9.60 -25.38 15.12
CA THR A 227 8.80 -24.17 14.85
C THR A 227 9.23 -23.02 15.76
N GLN A 228 9.44 -23.29 17.05
CA GLN A 228 9.97 -22.29 18.00
C GLN A 228 11.35 -21.76 17.59
N ALA A 229 12.27 -22.64 17.14
CA ALA A 229 13.58 -22.24 16.65
C ALA A 229 13.48 -21.38 15.37
N ASN A 230 12.55 -21.69 14.47
CA ASN A 230 12.30 -20.88 13.27
C ASN A 230 11.70 -19.50 13.63
N ALA A 231 10.78 -19.45 14.57
CA ALA A 231 10.22 -18.19 15.08
C ALA A 231 11.34 -17.32 15.72
N ALA A 232 12.25 -17.94 16.49
CA ALA A 232 13.39 -17.22 17.07
C ALA A 232 14.33 -16.63 16.00
N LYS A 233 14.56 -17.34 14.88
CA LYS A 233 15.36 -16.82 13.75
C LYS A 233 14.69 -15.61 13.09
N ILE A 234 13.37 -15.68 12.88
CA ILE A 234 12.59 -14.55 12.36
C ILE A 234 12.69 -13.35 13.31
N LEU A 235 12.49 -13.57 14.61
CA LEU A 235 12.65 -12.51 15.61
C LEU A 235 14.03 -11.86 15.58
N ALA A 236 15.09 -12.67 15.49
CA ALA A 236 16.46 -12.16 15.41
C ALA A 236 16.66 -11.25 14.18
N ALA A 237 16.10 -11.62 13.04
CA ALA A 237 16.15 -10.81 11.83
C ALA A 237 15.31 -9.52 11.95
N LEU A 238 14.13 -9.57 12.58
CA LEU A 238 13.32 -8.40 12.87
C LEU A 238 14.04 -7.40 13.79
N ARG A 239 14.75 -7.89 14.81
CA ARG A 239 15.57 -7.07 15.70
C ARG A 239 16.77 -6.41 14.99
N GLN A 240 17.22 -6.97 13.88
CA GLN A 240 18.26 -6.38 13.02
C GLN A 240 17.70 -5.38 11.99
N GLY A 241 16.42 -5.01 12.10
CA GLY A 241 15.78 -4.05 11.20
C GLY A 241 15.05 -4.69 10.03
N GLY A 242 14.82 -5.99 10.03
CA GLY A 242 14.02 -6.69 9.04
C GLY A 242 12.56 -6.20 9.02
N SER A 243 11.95 -6.15 7.84
CA SER A 243 10.57 -5.72 7.69
C SER A 243 9.58 -6.76 8.23
N PHE A 244 8.82 -6.43 9.28
CA PHE A 244 7.78 -7.30 9.83
C PHE A 244 6.77 -7.73 8.74
N VAL A 245 6.30 -6.78 7.93
CA VAL A 245 5.37 -7.03 6.82
C VAL A 245 5.97 -7.99 5.79
N GLY A 246 7.27 -7.84 5.48
CA GLY A 246 7.98 -8.74 4.58
C GLY A 246 8.06 -10.17 5.12
N TYR A 247 8.45 -10.32 6.38
CA TYR A 247 8.52 -11.63 7.04
C TYR A 247 7.15 -12.28 7.22
N ALA A 248 6.12 -11.50 7.54
CA ALA A 248 4.75 -12.00 7.61
C ALA A 248 4.28 -12.55 6.25
N ARG A 249 4.51 -11.83 5.15
CA ARG A 249 4.15 -12.30 3.81
C ARG A 249 4.89 -13.56 3.39
N GLN A 250 6.12 -13.72 3.83
CA GLN A 250 6.99 -14.81 3.41
C GLN A 250 6.83 -16.08 4.26
N TYR A 251 6.61 -15.93 5.55
CA TYR A 251 6.69 -17.05 6.49
C TYR A 251 5.40 -17.29 7.28
N SER A 252 4.51 -16.31 7.39
CA SER A 252 3.28 -16.49 8.15
C SER A 252 2.30 -17.41 7.44
N GLU A 253 1.78 -18.36 8.17
CA GLU A 253 0.71 -19.27 7.74
C GLU A 253 -0.69 -18.79 8.17
N ALA A 254 -0.77 -17.63 8.81
CA ALA A 254 -2.02 -16.97 9.13
C ALA A 254 -2.75 -16.48 7.86
N SER A 255 -4.09 -16.40 7.92
CA SER A 255 -4.90 -15.82 6.84
C SER A 255 -4.55 -14.36 6.52
N THR A 256 -3.89 -13.67 7.43
CA THR A 256 -3.42 -12.27 7.29
C THR A 256 -2.04 -12.16 6.63
N ALA A 257 -1.37 -13.26 6.33
CA ALA A 257 -0.03 -13.26 5.72
C ALA A 257 0.04 -12.39 4.45
N ALA A 258 -0.95 -12.47 3.58
CA ALA A 258 -1.03 -11.71 2.32
C ALA A 258 -1.06 -10.19 2.55
N VAL A 259 -1.61 -9.73 3.68
CA VAL A 259 -1.63 -8.31 4.08
C VAL A 259 -0.47 -7.94 5.02
N GLY A 260 0.55 -8.80 5.09
CA GLY A 260 1.72 -8.56 5.93
C GLY A 260 1.46 -8.80 7.41
N GLY A 261 0.50 -9.66 7.74
CA GLY A 261 0.14 -10.05 9.09
C GLY A 261 -0.73 -9.02 9.83
N ASP A 262 -1.21 -7.96 9.18
CA ASP A 262 -1.98 -6.88 9.84
C ASP A 262 -3.36 -7.41 10.28
N LEU A 263 -3.57 -7.45 11.61
CA LEU A 263 -4.86 -7.76 12.25
C LEU A 263 -5.74 -6.50 12.39
N GLY A 264 -5.20 -5.32 12.07
CA GLY A 264 -5.85 -4.04 12.28
C GLY A 264 -5.90 -3.65 13.76
N TRP A 265 -6.90 -2.81 14.12
CA TRP A 265 -7.16 -2.42 15.49
C TRP A 265 -7.98 -3.49 16.20
N VAL A 266 -7.38 -4.10 17.21
CA VAL A 266 -7.99 -5.17 18.00
C VAL A 266 -7.97 -4.84 19.48
N ARG A 267 -8.97 -5.31 20.19
CA ARG A 267 -8.98 -5.27 21.66
C ARG A 267 -8.40 -6.57 22.18
N PRO A 268 -7.68 -6.55 23.32
CA PRO A 268 -7.12 -7.78 23.90
C PRO A 268 -8.13 -8.91 24.08
N GLU A 269 -9.39 -8.57 24.40
CA GLU A 269 -10.49 -9.53 24.59
C GLU A 269 -10.89 -10.27 23.29
N GLN A 270 -10.45 -9.80 22.16
CA GLN A 270 -10.69 -10.43 20.83
C GLN A 270 -9.58 -11.41 20.42
N LEU A 271 -8.49 -11.44 21.18
CA LEU A 271 -7.34 -12.29 20.96
C LEU A 271 -7.36 -13.52 21.88
N PRO A 272 -6.71 -14.62 21.51
CA PRO A 272 -6.38 -15.69 22.46
C PRO A 272 -5.65 -15.12 23.68
N GLU A 273 -5.91 -15.67 24.87
CA GLU A 273 -5.44 -15.10 26.14
C GLU A 273 -3.91 -14.94 26.20
N GLN A 274 -3.19 -15.87 25.61
CA GLN A 274 -1.71 -15.81 25.51
C GLN A 274 -1.26 -14.57 24.74
N LEU A 275 -1.91 -14.28 23.62
CA LEU A 275 -1.61 -13.10 22.81
C LEU A 275 -2.11 -11.83 23.49
N ALA A 276 -3.31 -11.85 24.10
CA ALA A 276 -3.88 -10.72 24.81
C ALA A 276 -2.99 -10.21 25.93
N THR A 277 -2.40 -11.13 26.69
CA THR A 277 -1.48 -10.81 27.80
C THR A 277 -0.23 -10.10 27.27
N VAL A 278 0.35 -10.59 26.20
CA VAL A 278 1.55 -10.00 25.58
C VAL A 278 1.24 -8.64 24.97
N VAL A 279 0.13 -8.51 24.24
CA VAL A 279 -0.27 -7.24 23.61
C VAL A 279 -0.45 -6.13 24.64
N ARG A 280 -1.04 -6.42 25.83
CA ARG A 280 -1.18 -5.42 26.92
C ARG A 280 0.16 -4.95 27.50
N SER A 281 1.17 -5.81 27.49
CA SER A 281 2.48 -5.52 28.10
C SER A 281 3.51 -4.95 27.09
N LEU A 282 3.25 -5.08 25.79
CA LEU A 282 4.20 -4.72 24.76
C LEU A 282 4.07 -3.24 24.38
N PRO A 283 5.15 -2.44 24.46
CA PRO A 283 5.10 -1.04 24.04
C PRO A 283 4.85 -0.91 22.51
N PRO A 284 4.19 0.18 22.06
CA PRO A 284 4.08 0.48 20.65
C PRO A 284 5.44 0.53 19.94
N GLY A 285 5.49 0.03 18.71
CA GLY A 285 6.73 -0.09 17.92
C GLY A 285 7.58 -1.32 18.27
N SER A 286 7.11 -2.19 19.17
CA SER A 286 7.86 -3.36 19.63
C SER A 286 7.32 -4.68 19.09
N VAL A 287 8.19 -5.70 19.08
CA VAL A 287 7.88 -7.06 18.64
C VAL A 287 8.07 -8.01 19.82
N SER A 288 7.15 -8.95 19.99
CA SER A 288 7.17 -9.94 21.09
C SER A 288 8.27 -11.00 20.90
N GLU A 289 8.59 -11.71 21.98
CA GLU A 289 9.18 -13.05 21.87
C GLU A 289 8.17 -14.00 21.19
N PRO A 290 8.64 -15.14 20.64
CA PRO A 290 7.77 -16.18 20.12
C PRO A 290 6.83 -16.72 21.20
N ILE A 291 5.52 -16.63 20.95
CA ILE A 291 4.46 -17.03 21.88
C ILE A 291 3.88 -18.35 21.42
N THR A 292 3.90 -19.35 22.27
CA THR A 292 3.23 -20.63 21.98
C THR A 292 1.71 -20.43 22.07
N VAL A 293 1.02 -20.78 21.01
CA VAL A 293 -0.45 -20.74 20.90
C VAL A 293 -0.97 -22.12 20.44
N PRO A 294 -2.27 -22.41 20.59
CA PRO A 294 -2.82 -23.65 20.05
C PRO A 294 -2.54 -23.78 18.55
N GLY A 295 -1.85 -24.86 18.17
CA GLY A 295 -1.52 -25.16 16.78
C GLY A 295 -0.24 -24.54 16.23
N GLY A 296 0.53 -23.77 17.06
CA GLY A 296 1.77 -23.19 16.55
C GLY A 296 2.43 -22.16 17.46
N VAL A 297 3.13 -21.24 16.82
CA VAL A 297 3.89 -20.17 17.48
C VAL A 297 3.56 -18.85 16.77
N SER A 298 3.21 -17.81 17.53
CA SER A 298 2.97 -16.46 17.01
C SER A 298 4.05 -15.49 17.47
N ILE A 299 4.45 -14.58 16.58
CA ILE A 299 5.22 -13.38 16.89
C ILE A 299 4.30 -12.18 16.67
N ILE A 300 4.13 -11.36 17.70
CA ILE A 300 3.25 -10.19 17.68
C ILE A 300 4.06 -8.91 17.56
N ALA A 301 3.64 -8.00 16.70
CA ALA A 301 4.09 -6.62 16.69
C ALA A 301 2.96 -5.70 17.12
N VAL A 302 3.16 -4.90 18.16
CA VAL A 302 2.27 -3.80 18.51
C VAL A 302 2.76 -2.56 17.78
N GLN A 303 2.01 -2.10 16.78
CA GLN A 303 2.39 -0.96 15.95
C GLN A 303 1.98 0.36 16.62
N ASP A 304 0.79 0.40 17.22
CA ASP A 304 0.25 1.58 17.89
C ASP A 304 -0.81 1.18 18.95
N THR A 305 -1.15 2.11 19.83
CA THR A 305 -2.23 1.96 20.81
C THR A 305 -3.10 3.20 20.80
N ARG A 306 -4.40 3.03 21.05
CA ARG A 306 -5.34 4.14 21.22
C ARG A 306 -6.42 3.78 22.22
N LYS A 307 -7.09 4.80 22.78
CA LYS A 307 -8.31 4.62 23.58
C LYS A 307 -9.52 4.90 22.71
N ILE A 308 -10.50 4.01 22.78
CA ILE A 308 -11.76 4.13 22.02
C ILE A 308 -12.51 5.39 22.46
N LEU A 309 -12.96 6.20 21.49
CA LEU A 309 -13.73 7.42 21.73
C LEU A 309 -13.13 8.32 22.82
N THR A 310 -11.83 8.37 22.92
CA THR A 310 -11.08 9.28 23.80
C THR A 310 -10.12 10.09 22.96
N ALA A 311 -9.96 11.38 23.25
CA ALA A 311 -8.99 12.21 22.58
C ALA A 311 -7.59 11.59 22.73
N ASP A 312 -6.96 11.28 21.61
CA ASP A 312 -5.54 10.90 21.59
C ASP A 312 -4.73 12.16 21.29
N PRO A 313 -3.96 12.68 22.27
CA PRO A 313 -3.16 13.90 22.04
C PRO A 313 -2.21 13.80 20.85
N ARG A 314 -1.84 12.57 20.45
CA ARG A 314 -1.03 12.33 19.23
C ARG A 314 -1.82 12.53 17.94
N SER A 315 -3.15 12.56 18.01
CA SER A 315 -4.02 12.88 16.87
C SER A 315 -4.13 14.37 16.59
N ALA A 316 -3.56 15.22 17.44
CA ALA A 316 -3.55 16.66 17.25
C ALA A 316 -2.93 17.01 15.88
N VAL A 317 -3.57 17.93 15.20
CA VAL A 317 -3.11 18.50 13.94
C VAL A 317 -2.35 19.78 14.25
N LEU A 318 -1.10 19.84 13.83
CA LEU A 318 -0.18 20.92 14.12
C LEU A 318 0.09 21.77 12.88
N ASN A 319 0.15 23.08 13.07
CA ASN A 319 0.76 24.01 12.13
C ASN A 319 2.14 24.33 12.66
N LEU A 320 3.18 24.04 11.88
CA LEU A 320 4.56 24.09 12.30
C LEU A 320 5.38 25.05 11.46
N LYS A 321 6.33 25.74 12.09
CA LYS A 321 7.45 26.36 11.41
C LYS A 321 8.74 25.64 11.80
N GLN A 322 9.45 25.13 10.80
CA GLN A 322 10.79 24.59 10.97
C GLN A 322 11.81 25.69 10.71
N VAL A 323 12.68 25.94 11.68
CA VAL A 323 13.87 26.78 11.49
C VAL A 323 15.07 25.84 11.39
N SER A 324 15.87 25.99 10.34
CA SER A 324 17.07 25.17 10.11
C SER A 324 18.31 26.05 9.90
N ILE A 325 19.42 25.60 10.50
CA ILE A 325 20.75 26.18 10.28
C ILE A 325 21.65 25.12 9.65
N ALA A 326 22.35 25.52 8.60
CA ALA A 326 23.28 24.65 7.89
C ALA A 326 24.72 25.03 8.21
N PHE A 327 25.60 24.03 8.16
CA PHE A 327 27.04 24.20 8.35
C PHE A 327 27.78 23.90 7.04
N PRO A 328 28.91 24.60 6.78
CA PRO A 328 29.77 24.27 5.65
C PRO A 328 30.24 22.82 5.68
N LYS A 329 30.41 22.21 4.51
CA LYS A 329 30.93 20.83 4.40
C LYS A 329 32.30 20.73 5.10
N GLY A 330 32.47 19.68 5.91
CA GLY A 330 33.69 19.44 6.65
C GLY A 330 33.76 20.16 8.00
N THR A 331 32.72 20.86 8.44
CA THR A 331 32.66 21.44 9.77
C THR A 331 32.68 20.34 10.83
N THR A 332 33.63 20.39 11.74
CA THR A 332 33.72 19.45 12.85
C THR A 332 32.72 19.78 13.95
N ARG A 333 32.38 18.81 14.78
CA ARG A 333 31.47 19.01 15.91
C ARG A 333 31.95 20.13 16.86
N ALA A 334 33.24 20.17 17.14
CA ALA A 334 33.83 21.22 18.01
C ALA A 334 33.68 22.63 17.43
N GLN A 335 33.72 22.76 16.09
CA GLN A 335 33.53 24.06 15.41
C GLN A 335 32.06 24.49 15.39
N ALA A 336 31.13 23.53 15.27
CA ALA A 336 29.70 23.82 15.24
C ALA A 336 29.10 24.09 16.64
N GLU A 337 29.66 23.46 17.67
CA GLU A 337 29.15 23.47 19.05
C GLU A 337 28.80 24.87 19.58
N PRO A 338 29.65 25.92 19.46
CA PRO A 338 29.30 27.24 19.96
C PRO A 338 28.10 27.84 19.25
N THR A 339 27.94 27.58 17.96
CA THR A 339 26.77 28.07 17.18
C THR A 339 25.52 27.31 17.58
N VAL A 340 25.59 25.99 17.74
CA VAL A 340 24.45 25.15 18.19
C VAL A 340 23.99 25.57 19.58
N GLN A 341 24.92 25.84 20.50
CA GLN A 341 24.59 26.31 21.86
C GLN A 341 23.89 27.68 21.85
N LYS A 342 24.40 28.64 21.04
CA LYS A 342 23.74 29.93 20.87
C LYS A 342 22.35 29.79 20.24
N PHE A 343 22.21 28.89 19.25
CA PHE A 343 20.94 28.60 18.60
C PHE A 343 19.96 27.98 19.61
N ALA A 344 20.39 27.01 20.41
CA ALA A 344 19.58 26.41 21.46
C ALA A 344 19.09 27.43 22.50
N ALA A 345 19.96 28.34 22.94
CA ALA A 345 19.59 29.42 23.85
C ALA A 345 18.57 30.38 23.22
N ALA A 346 18.73 30.72 21.93
CA ALA A 346 17.80 31.58 21.22
C ALA A 346 16.44 30.90 20.97
N VAL A 347 16.41 29.58 20.70
CA VAL A 347 15.21 28.80 20.54
C VAL A 347 14.32 28.83 21.79
N THR A 348 14.92 28.82 22.99
CA THR A 348 14.19 28.88 24.26
C THR A 348 13.35 30.18 24.37
N ASN A 349 13.79 31.24 23.74
CA ASN A 349 13.16 32.55 23.75
C ASN A 349 12.61 32.95 22.37
N VAL A 350 12.15 32.00 21.57
CA VAL A 350 11.74 32.25 20.17
C VAL A 350 10.60 33.27 20.03
N GLY A 351 9.80 33.47 21.08
CA GLY A 351 8.68 34.41 21.05
C GLY A 351 7.53 33.95 20.16
N GLY A 352 7.32 32.66 20.08
CA GLY A 352 6.24 32.06 19.32
C GLY A 352 6.49 32.00 17.81
N CYS A 353 5.42 31.74 17.05
CA CYS A 353 5.46 31.54 15.60
C CYS A 353 6.06 32.75 14.83
N GLY A 354 5.74 33.97 15.27
CA GLY A 354 6.28 35.21 14.66
C GLY A 354 7.77 35.42 14.93
N GLY A 355 8.34 34.75 15.94
CA GLY A 355 9.76 34.80 16.26
C GLY A 355 10.61 33.85 15.41
N ALA A 356 10.02 32.84 14.76
CA ALA A 356 10.74 31.88 13.95
C ALA A 356 11.55 32.52 12.81
N ASP A 357 10.95 33.49 12.12
CA ASP A 357 11.61 34.21 11.02
C ASP A 357 12.78 35.09 11.52
N LYS A 358 12.63 35.70 12.71
CA LYS A 358 13.70 36.47 13.37
C LYS A 358 14.84 35.55 13.81
N LEU A 359 14.48 34.37 14.36
CA LEU A 359 15.47 33.37 14.76
C LEU A 359 16.28 32.90 13.55
N ALA A 360 15.62 32.59 12.43
CA ALA A 360 16.30 32.20 11.20
C ALA A 360 17.23 33.30 10.69
N ALA A 361 16.76 34.55 10.63
CA ALA A 361 17.58 35.70 10.19
C ALA A 361 18.83 35.90 11.06
N ALA A 362 18.72 35.71 12.39
CA ALA A 362 19.84 35.87 13.32
C ALA A 362 20.94 34.82 13.10
N PHE A 363 20.60 33.63 12.62
CA PHE A 363 21.55 32.54 12.38
C PHE A 363 21.79 32.22 10.90
N LYS A 364 21.32 33.08 9.98
CA LYS A 364 21.38 32.86 8.51
C LYS A 364 20.79 31.50 8.12
N GLY A 365 19.72 31.13 8.78
CA GLY A 365 19.01 29.87 8.57
C GLY A 365 17.78 30.06 7.68
N ASP A 366 17.15 28.95 7.35
CA ASP A 366 15.94 28.88 6.53
C ASP A 366 14.70 28.60 7.38
N VAL A 367 13.53 29.07 6.94
CA VAL A 367 12.23 28.78 7.54
C VAL A 367 11.37 28.04 6.53
N VAL A 368 10.79 26.92 6.98
CA VAL A 368 9.80 26.17 6.22
C VAL A 368 8.53 26.06 7.06
N SER A 369 7.40 26.50 6.52
CA SER A 369 6.10 26.31 7.14
C SER A 369 5.45 25.03 6.63
N SER A 370 4.85 24.27 7.53
CA SER A 370 4.10 23.07 7.22
C SER A 370 2.81 23.07 8.05
N ASP A 371 1.68 23.10 7.36
CA ASP A 371 0.37 23.07 7.97
C ASP A 371 -0.22 21.66 7.92
N GLN A 372 -1.19 21.38 8.80
CA GLN A 372 -1.92 20.10 8.85
C GLN A 372 -1.03 18.87 9.12
N VAL A 373 0.04 19.03 9.90
CA VAL A 373 0.90 17.91 10.31
C VAL A 373 0.29 17.19 11.52
N LYS A 374 -0.05 15.92 11.38
CA LYS A 374 -0.50 15.14 12.53
C LYS A 374 0.70 14.79 13.40
N LEU A 375 0.57 15.00 14.70
CA LEU A 375 1.66 14.73 15.67
C LEU A 375 2.12 13.25 15.58
N ARG A 376 1.21 12.31 15.38
CA ARG A 376 1.52 10.87 15.21
C ARG A 376 2.34 10.52 13.96
N ASP A 377 2.35 11.38 12.95
CA ASP A 377 3.09 11.14 11.71
C ASP A 377 4.56 11.58 11.81
N LEU A 378 4.91 12.23 12.93
CA LEU A 378 6.29 12.61 13.23
C LEU A 378 7.09 11.42 13.79
N PRO A 379 8.44 11.43 13.69
CA PRO A 379 9.28 10.46 14.37
C PRO A 379 9.00 10.39 15.89
N ALA A 380 9.07 9.20 16.48
CA ALA A 380 8.69 8.96 17.88
C ALA A 380 9.36 9.92 18.88
N ALA A 381 10.65 10.20 18.70
CA ALA A 381 11.37 11.15 19.56
C ALA A 381 10.82 12.57 19.49
N LEU A 382 10.31 13.00 18.33
CA LEU A 382 9.66 14.31 18.18
C LEU A 382 8.24 14.27 18.76
N GLN A 383 7.51 13.17 18.62
CA GLN A 383 6.20 13.01 19.25
C GLN A 383 6.30 13.19 20.77
N GLU A 384 7.22 12.47 21.42
CA GLU A 384 7.42 12.57 22.88
C GLU A 384 7.77 13.98 23.32
N MET A 385 8.63 14.65 22.56
CA MET A 385 9.05 16.01 22.85
C MET A 385 7.88 17.01 22.71
N MET A 386 7.05 16.86 21.67
CA MET A 386 6.01 17.82 21.30
C MET A 386 4.66 17.57 22.00
N LEU A 387 4.42 16.36 22.54
CA LEU A 387 3.20 16.04 23.28
C LEU A 387 2.88 17.04 24.40
N PRO A 388 3.82 17.40 25.31
CA PRO A 388 3.56 18.35 26.38
C PRO A 388 3.63 19.81 25.95
N MET A 389 4.08 20.10 24.71
CA MET A 389 4.32 21.46 24.26
C MET A 389 3.03 22.19 23.85
N GLN A 390 3.01 23.48 24.08
CA GLN A 390 1.91 24.38 23.74
C GLN A 390 2.21 25.20 22.49
N VAL A 391 1.17 25.83 21.93
CA VAL A 391 1.31 26.80 20.83
C VAL A 391 2.26 27.92 21.25
N GLY A 392 3.20 28.27 20.35
CA GLY A 392 4.23 29.25 20.58
C GLY A 392 5.54 28.70 21.13
N GLN A 393 5.58 27.43 21.57
CA GLN A 393 6.82 26.78 22.01
C GLN A 393 7.59 26.15 20.87
N ALA A 394 8.90 26.03 21.04
CA ALA A 394 9.81 25.40 20.09
C ALA A 394 10.47 24.14 20.68
N THR A 395 10.72 23.15 19.84
CA THR A 395 11.46 21.94 20.24
C THR A 395 12.91 22.29 20.55
N ARG A 396 13.57 21.43 21.35
CA ARG A 396 15.03 21.48 21.41
C ARG A 396 15.61 21.27 20.00
N PRO A 397 16.77 21.89 19.68
CA PRO A 397 17.43 21.63 18.41
C PRO A 397 17.73 20.15 18.21
N PHE A 398 17.51 19.65 17.01
CA PHE A 398 17.74 18.27 16.61
C PHE A 398 18.32 18.23 15.18
N GLY A 399 18.82 17.07 14.76
CA GLY A 399 19.44 16.86 13.46
C GLY A 399 20.93 16.56 13.57
N SER A 400 21.67 16.78 12.50
CA SER A 400 23.11 16.58 12.43
C SER A 400 23.82 17.81 11.87
N ILE A 401 25.14 17.89 12.04
CA ILE A 401 25.93 18.99 11.46
C ILE A 401 25.96 18.88 9.93
N GLU A 402 25.92 17.68 9.41
CA GLU A 402 25.98 17.40 7.97
C GLU A 402 24.66 17.73 7.27
N GLU A 403 23.53 17.43 7.89
CA GLU A 403 22.18 17.65 7.34
C GLU A 403 21.52 18.96 7.81
N GLY A 404 22.17 19.65 8.77
CA GLY A 404 21.68 20.84 9.43
C GLY A 404 20.98 20.57 10.76
N VAL A 405 21.10 21.53 11.66
CA VAL A 405 20.42 21.57 12.96
C VAL A 405 19.11 22.32 12.82
N ARG A 406 18.03 21.74 13.35
CA ARG A 406 16.65 22.18 13.14
C ARG A 406 15.94 22.33 14.47
N THR A 407 14.93 23.20 14.49
CA THR A 407 13.91 23.27 15.55
C THR A 407 12.54 23.42 14.93
N LEU A 408 11.50 22.94 15.59
CA LEU A 408 10.10 23.11 15.20
C LEU A 408 9.40 24.04 16.20
N VAL A 409 8.71 25.04 15.68
CA VAL A 409 7.87 25.95 16.46
C VAL A 409 6.42 25.60 16.21
N ILE A 410 5.63 25.36 17.26
CA ILE A 410 4.20 25.08 17.15
C ILE A 410 3.46 26.41 16.95
N CYS A 411 2.88 26.60 15.76
CA CYS A 411 2.11 27.78 15.39
C CYS A 411 0.61 27.63 15.63
N GLY A 412 0.12 26.39 15.58
CA GLY A 412 -1.27 26.03 15.83
C GLY A 412 -1.35 24.57 16.28
N ARG A 413 -2.34 24.27 17.10
CA ARG A 413 -2.63 22.93 17.58
C ARG A 413 -4.13 22.77 17.68
N ASP A 414 -4.68 21.96 16.78
CA ASP A 414 -6.08 21.58 16.77
C ASP A 414 -6.20 20.18 17.37
N GLU A 415 -6.82 20.07 18.53
CA GLU A 415 -7.12 18.79 19.14
C GLU A 415 -8.40 18.25 18.52
N VAL A 416 -8.31 17.03 17.99
CA VAL A 416 -9.48 16.33 17.45
C VAL A 416 -10.25 15.78 18.65
N ASP A 417 -11.36 16.41 19.00
CA ASP A 417 -12.30 15.82 19.93
C ASP A 417 -12.87 14.53 19.31
N PRO A 418 -12.81 13.41 20.01
CA PRO A 418 -13.42 12.18 19.52
C PRO A 418 -14.94 12.34 19.60
N THR A 419 -15.52 12.76 18.50
CA THR A 419 -16.97 12.68 18.33
C THR A 419 -17.41 11.23 18.34
N GLU A 420 -18.47 10.92 19.07
CA GLU A 420 -19.14 9.63 18.92
C GLU A 420 -19.45 9.43 17.42
N PRO A 421 -19.19 8.24 16.86
CA PRO A 421 -19.45 8.02 15.45
C PRO A 421 -20.95 8.25 15.19
N SER A 422 -21.24 9.09 14.21
CA SER A 422 -22.61 9.34 13.83
C SER A 422 -23.25 8.09 13.25
N PHE A 423 -24.58 8.00 13.34
CA PHE A 423 -25.35 6.92 12.72
C PHE A 423 -24.94 6.74 11.25
N ASP A 424 -24.88 7.84 10.48
CA ASP A 424 -24.53 7.81 9.06
C ASP A 424 -23.13 7.28 8.79
N GLN A 425 -22.16 7.61 9.64
CA GLN A 425 -20.78 7.10 9.50
C GLN A 425 -20.73 5.58 9.72
N VAL A 426 -21.39 5.08 10.77
CA VAL A 426 -21.41 3.64 11.07
C VAL A 426 -22.21 2.89 10.00
N TYR A 427 -23.34 3.45 9.57
CA TYR A 427 -24.14 2.90 8.46
C TYR A 427 -23.29 2.78 7.20
N ALA A 428 -22.60 3.87 6.79
CA ALA A 428 -21.75 3.88 5.62
C ALA A 428 -20.63 2.82 5.71
N GLN A 429 -19.96 2.70 6.86
CA GLN A 429 -18.91 1.68 7.08
C GLN A 429 -19.45 0.25 6.96
N LEU A 430 -20.59 -0.04 7.60
CA LEU A 430 -21.20 -1.37 7.53
C LEU A 430 -21.66 -1.70 6.11
N ASN A 431 -22.28 -0.73 5.44
CA ASN A 431 -22.73 -0.88 4.06
C ASN A 431 -21.55 -1.14 3.11
N GLU A 432 -20.48 -0.37 3.23
CA GLU A 432 -19.24 -0.55 2.45
C GLU A 432 -18.61 -1.92 2.72
N ALA A 433 -18.47 -2.33 3.98
CA ALA A 433 -17.91 -3.62 4.35
C ALA A 433 -18.72 -4.80 3.76
N ARG A 434 -20.05 -4.71 3.78
CA ARG A 434 -20.94 -5.71 3.17
C ARG A 434 -20.83 -5.73 1.64
N THR A 435 -20.85 -4.55 1.05
CA THR A 435 -20.68 -4.38 -0.41
C THR A 435 -19.36 -5.00 -0.86
N ASN A 436 -18.26 -4.67 -0.18
CA ASN A 436 -16.94 -5.22 -0.49
C ASN A 436 -16.87 -6.76 -0.29
N THR A 437 -17.55 -7.28 0.73
CA THR A 437 -17.61 -8.74 0.97
C THR A 437 -18.38 -9.45 -0.13
N ARG A 438 -19.53 -8.92 -0.55
CA ARG A 438 -20.32 -9.46 -1.66
C ARG A 438 -19.61 -9.32 -3.00
N ALA A 439 -18.94 -8.17 -3.24
CA ALA A 439 -18.17 -7.93 -4.44
C ALA A 439 -17.03 -8.95 -4.60
N ARG A 440 -16.29 -9.22 -3.52
CA ARG A 440 -15.25 -10.26 -3.51
C ARG A 440 -15.80 -11.67 -3.76
N ARG A 441 -16.98 -11.96 -3.20
CA ARG A 441 -17.66 -13.25 -3.47
C ARG A 441 -18.06 -13.34 -4.94
N TYR A 442 -18.66 -12.29 -5.48
CA TYR A 442 -19.08 -12.25 -6.88
C TYR A 442 -17.90 -12.40 -7.84
N LEU A 443 -16.77 -11.72 -7.58
CA LEU A 443 -15.56 -11.90 -8.38
C LEU A 443 -14.99 -13.32 -8.32
N ARG A 444 -15.04 -13.96 -7.15
CA ARG A 444 -14.66 -15.38 -7.02
C ARG A 444 -15.57 -16.30 -7.85
N ASP A 445 -16.86 -16.02 -7.85
CA ASP A 445 -17.82 -16.79 -8.64
C ASP A 445 -17.56 -16.58 -10.14
N LEU A 446 -17.29 -15.34 -10.59
CA LEU A 446 -16.87 -15.07 -11.97
C LEU A 446 -15.61 -15.84 -12.36
N ARG A 447 -14.59 -15.93 -11.49
CA ARG A 447 -13.37 -16.71 -11.76
C ARG A 447 -13.65 -18.22 -11.84
N ARG A 448 -14.51 -18.73 -10.96
CA ARG A 448 -14.87 -20.17 -10.95
C ARG A 448 -15.61 -20.57 -12.22
N ASP A 449 -16.51 -19.70 -12.69
CA ASP A 449 -17.38 -19.99 -13.82
C ASP A 449 -16.73 -19.66 -15.18
N ALA A 450 -15.58 -18.99 -15.17
CA ALA A 450 -14.82 -18.61 -16.36
C ALA A 450 -13.98 -19.77 -16.91
N VAL A 451 -13.87 -19.81 -18.24
CA VAL A 451 -12.89 -20.65 -18.94
C VAL A 451 -11.57 -19.89 -19.02
N ILE A 452 -10.57 -20.29 -18.25
CA ILE A 452 -9.24 -19.67 -18.22
C ILE A 452 -8.23 -20.69 -18.70
N ASP A 453 -7.61 -20.41 -19.85
CA ASP A 453 -6.59 -21.26 -20.47
C ASP A 453 -5.23 -20.55 -20.36
N PHE A 454 -4.29 -21.15 -19.65
CA PHE A 454 -2.91 -20.66 -19.51
C PHE A 454 -2.03 -21.24 -20.61
N ARG A 455 -1.18 -20.39 -21.21
CA ARG A 455 -0.30 -20.72 -22.34
C ARG A 455 1.19 -20.57 -22.00
#